data_c22b144f64a4878ee31f5a77a61b3d2f
#
_entry.id   c22b144f64a4878ee31f5a77a61b3d2f
#
_cell.length_a   1.000
_cell.length_b   1.000
_cell.length_c   1.000
_cell.angle_alpha   90.00
_cell.angle_beta   90.00
_cell.angle_gamma   90.00
#
_symmetry.space_group_name_H-M   'P 1'
#
loop_
_entity.id
_entity.type
_entity.pdbx_description
1 polymer ?
#
loop_
_entity_poly.entity_id
_entity_poly.type
_entity_poly.pdbx_seq_one_letter_code
_entity_poly.pdbx_strand_id
1 'polypeptide(L)'
;MIMKYLCIVLATLQTWCFAIFTNDRTQSIGVNEFVKNQTFESFGTSSAWWSQTIDNEEDAREIARLLYDDETGLGLDVYRYNIGGGEKENPNTRIWDVNRRTESFYVLNEETGKYEYDFTKDANARRMLDLAVEYGASEVILFCNSPHFSMTASGHASGGLTPYASNLPKENYQAFVDYLLTIADWFVAQGYPVTAISPINEPQWSWGGDWVGQEGCHYTADEAVELLECFALEMQKRNSPYKLNGPENGELSPAYYEYIDKFFASEILMDFCDTYSTHSYWIDNKLDLKAAAGEKFRNERPDVKIEMSEWCELPLTIDSTTIDSGLYMANIMIQDLNLLGAVSWQSWTAVNGDGLMEFRDGELVIYNRYYAYKHFSQFIERGMTCVDVMDSFEGKSQIASTAFRGDGKTVIVLVNNAETQQEIKLFDFCKSMEIYRTDKNINCAEVYSGRYTKNVTLPEKSITTIVINEF
;
A
#
# COMPACT_ATOMS: atom_id res chain seq x y z
N MET A 1 -8.92 31.12 12.10
CA MET A 1 -9.58 31.81 10.96
C MET A 1 -8.59 32.67 10.16
N ILE A 2 -7.88 33.62 10.73
CA ILE A 2 -6.91 34.51 10.04
C ILE A 2 -5.83 33.71 9.29
N MET A 3 -5.26 32.69 9.92
CA MET A 3 -4.18 31.87 9.32
C MET A 3 -4.67 31.07 8.07
N LYS A 4 -5.90 30.55 8.10
CA LYS A 4 -6.52 29.91 6.93
C LYS A 4 -6.70 30.86 5.74
N TYR A 5 -7.13 32.10 6.01
CA TYR A 5 -7.26 33.11 4.95
C TYR A 5 -5.89 33.55 4.40
N LEU A 6 -4.88 33.65 5.26
CA LEU A 6 -3.52 33.99 4.83
C LEU A 6 -2.94 32.92 3.92
N CYS A 7 -3.10 31.63 4.26
CA CYS A 7 -2.66 30.50 3.41
C CYS A 7 -3.37 30.52 2.05
N ILE A 8 -4.68 30.76 2.00
CA ILE A 8 -5.43 30.85 0.74
C ILE A 8 -4.90 32.01 -0.13
N VAL A 9 -4.66 33.17 0.45
CA VAL A 9 -4.11 34.31 -0.27
C VAL A 9 -2.72 34.04 -0.81
N LEU A 10 -1.86 33.41 -0.01
CA LEU A 10 -0.49 33.06 -0.41
C LEU A 10 -0.49 31.99 -1.50
N ALA A 11 -1.33 30.95 -1.38
CA ALA A 11 -1.49 29.90 -2.40
C ALA A 11 -1.95 30.51 -3.73
N THR A 12 -2.96 31.40 -3.69
CA THR A 12 -3.46 32.10 -4.87
C THR A 12 -2.40 32.98 -5.51
N LEU A 13 -1.63 33.73 -4.71
CA LEU A 13 -0.54 34.56 -5.20
C LEU A 13 0.57 33.74 -5.85
N GLN A 14 0.95 32.61 -5.25
CA GLN A 14 1.98 31.74 -5.80
C GLN A 14 1.52 31.14 -7.14
N THR A 15 0.30 30.66 -7.25
CA THR A 15 -0.29 30.18 -8.51
C THR A 15 -0.33 31.29 -9.56
N TRP A 16 -0.69 32.52 -9.17
CA TRP A 16 -0.75 33.66 -10.09
C TRP A 16 0.63 34.07 -10.58
N CYS A 17 1.62 34.10 -9.70
CA CYS A 17 3.04 34.34 -10.07
C CYS A 17 3.52 33.24 -11.03
N PHE A 18 3.27 31.97 -10.73
CA PHE A 18 3.60 30.87 -11.62
C PHE A 18 3.01 31.07 -13.02
N ALA A 19 1.70 31.35 -13.12
CA ALA A 19 1.01 31.58 -14.40
C ALA A 19 1.57 32.79 -15.20
N ILE A 20 2.00 33.85 -14.51
CA ILE A 20 2.57 35.04 -15.17
C ILE A 20 3.98 34.76 -15.71
N PHE A 21 4.82 34.06 -14.92
CA PHE A 21 6.23 33.87 -15.26
C PHE A 21 6.51 32.63 -16.12
N THR A 22 5.50 31.78 -16.36
CA THR A 22 5.62 30.56 -17.17
C THR A 22 4.99 30.65 -18.55
N ASN A 23 4.72 31.86 -19.05
CA ASN A 23 4.17 32.09 -20.39
C ASN A 23 5.23 31.83 -21.49
N ASP A 24 5.78 30.65 -21.52
CA ASP A 24 6.81 30.16 -22.44
C ASP A 24 6.32 28.88 -23.14
N ARG A 25 6.97 28.51 -24.23
CA ARG A 25 6.71 27.25 -24.95
C ARG A 25 7.28 26.03 -24.25
N THR A 26 8.13 26.21 -23.25
CA THR A 26 8.71 25.14 -22.43
C THR A 26 7.84 24.90 -21.22
N GLN A 27 7.48 23.64 -20.97
CA GLN A 27 6.71 23.25 -19.80
C GLN A 27 7.42 23.67 -18.53
N SER A 28 6.69 24.28 -17.61
CA SER A 28 7.19 24.67 -16.31
C SER A 28 6.49 23.88 -15.22
N ILE A 29 7.26 23.40 -14.25
CA ILE A 29 6.81 22.66 -13.07
C ILE A 29 7.21 23.46 -11.84
N GLY A 30 6.30 23.64 -10.91
CA GLY A 30 6.55 24.33 -9.64
C GLY A 30 5.76 23.68 -8.51
N VAL A 31 6.12 23.99 -7.27
CA VAL A 31 5.45 23.48 -6.08
C VAL A 31 4.69 24.62 -5.38
N ASN A 32 3.43 24.40 -5.06
CA ASN A 32 2.63 25.32 -4.25
C ASN A 32 2.61 24.84 -2.78
N GLU A 33 3.60 25.25 -2.01
CA GLU A 33 3.77 24.88 -0.60
C GLU A 33 2.64 25.31 0.33
N PHE A 34 1.78 26.22 -0.10
CA PHE A 34 0.66 26.72 0.69
C PHE A 34 -0.62 25.85 0.51
N VAL A 35 -0.66 25.00 -0.51
CA VAL A 35 -1.68 23.97 -0.67
C VAL A 35 -1.15 22.68 -0.08
N LYS A 36 -1.62 22.37 1.12
CA LYS A 36 -1.20 21.21 1.90
C LYS A 36 -2.28 20.16 1.89
N ASN A 37 -1.93 18.96 1.50
CA ASN A 37 -2.79 17.78 1.50
C ASN A 37 -2.46 16.90 2.73
N GLN A 38 -2.47 15.58 2.58
CA GLN A 38 -2.18 14.64 3.66
C GLN A 38 -0.71 14.69 4.10
N THR A 39 -0.47 14.24 5.33
CA THR A 39 0.86 13.91 5.82
C THR A 39 1.14 12.44 5.55
N PHE A 40 2.27 12.14 4.94
CA PHE A 40 2.68 10.79 4.59
C PHE A 40 3.11 9.99 5.82
N GLU A 41 2.75 8.72 5.88
CA GLU A 41 3.05 7.84 7.02
C GLU A 41 4.03 6.71 6.66
N SER A 42 3.79 5.94 5.57
CA SER A 42 4.63 4.76 5.31
C SER A 42 4.52 4.20 3.89
N PHE A 43 5.58 3.50 3.50
CA PHE A 43 5.59 2.56 2.38
C PHE A 43 5.72 1.12 2.87
N GLY A 44 5.16 0.16 2.13
CA GLY A 44 5.20 -1.23 2.55
C GLY A 44 4.95 -2.25 1.45
N THR A 45 4.97 -3.53 1.86
CA THR A 45 4.59 -4.65 0.98
C THR A 45 4.04 -5.81 1.79
N SER A 46 3.17 -6.62 1.14
CA SER A 46 2.64 -7.84 1.73
C SER A 46 3.61 -9.02 1.57
N SER A 47 3.59 -9.91 2.56
CA SER A 47 4.33 -11.17 2.57
C SER A 47 3.60 -12.34 1.89
N ALA A 48 2.34 -12.16 1.52
CA ALA A 48 1.56 -13.23 0.89
C ALA A 48 2.00 -13.43 -0.56
N TRP A 49 2.23 -14.56 -0.98
CA TRP A 49 2.38 -15.89 -0.34
C TRP A 49 3.82 -16.33 -0.45
N TRP A 50 4.65 -15.46 -1.03
CA TRP A 50 6.05 -15.72 -1.35
C TRP A 50 6.90 -16.03 -0.12
N SER A 51 6.63 -15.36 1.01
CA SER A 51 7.45 -15.50 2.21
C SER A 51 7.48 -16.93 2.75
N GLN A 52 6.38 -17.68 2.64
CA GLN A 52 6.31 -19.07 3.08
C GLN A 52 7.09 -20.03 2.17
N THR A 53 7.41 -19.62 0.94
CA THR A 53 8.10 -20.46 -0.06
C THR A 53 9.62 -20.27 -0.08
N ILE A 54 10.13 -19.22 0.58
CA ILE A 54 11.57 -18.96 0.65
C ILE A 54 12.16 -19.82 1.76
N ASP A 55 12.87 -20.88 1.39
CA ASP A 55 13.49 -21.83 2.33
C ASP A 55 15.01 -21.61 2.48
N ASN A 56 15.65 -20.92 1.56
CA ASN A 56 17.08 -20.58 1.58
C ASN A 56 17.32 -19.30 2.41
N GLU A 57 18.26 -19.36 3.34
CA GLU A 57 18.61 -18.24 4.23
C GLU A 57 19.30 -17.09 3.49
N GLU A 58 20.13 -17.37 2.49
CA GLU A 58 20.84 -16.35 1.71
C GLU A 58 19.85 -15.54 0.87
N ASP A 59 18.92 -16.22 0.20
CA ASP A 59 17.85 -15.60 -0.57
C ASP A 59 16.93 -14.75 0.33
N ALA A 60 16.57 -15.30 1.50
CA ALA A 60 15.73 -14.59 2.47
C ALA A 60 16.39 -13.29 2.94
N ARG A 61 17.69 -13.30 3.26
CA ARG A 61 18.44 -12.11 3.66
C ARG A 61 18.56 -11.09 2.53
N GLU A 62 18.83 -11.54 1.32
CA GLU A 62 18.94 -10.63 0.17
C GLU A 62 17.60 -9.97 -0.14
N ILE A 63 16.49 -10.70 -0.10
CA ILE A 63 15.15 -10.13 -0.27
C ILE A 63 14.84 -9.11 0.84
N ALA A 64 15.10 -9.46 2.11
CA ALA A 64 14.86 -8.55 3.22
C ALA A 64 15.71 -7.27 3.11
N ARG A 65 16.99 -7.39 2.75
CA ARG A 65 17.87 -6.25 2.48
C ARG A 65 17.35 -5.38 1.33
N LEU A 66 16.94 -5.98 0.22
CA LEU A 66 16.40 -5.22 -0.91
C LEU A 66 15.12 -4.47 -0.56
N LEU A 67 14.29 -4.99 0.33
CA LEU A 67 13.03 -4.36 0.69
C LEU A 67 13.17 -3.32 1.81
N TYR A 68 13.95 -3.61 2.87
CA TYR A 68 13.87 -2.86 4.13
C TYR A 68 15.13 -2.08 4.49
N ASP A 69 16.29 -2.37 3.87
CA ASP A 69 17.51 -1.61 4.17
C ASP A 69 17.43 -0.18 3.60
N ASP A 70 17.60 0.81 4.47
CA ASP A 70 17.45 2.24 4.14
C ASP A 70 18.51 2.76 3.17
N GLU A 71 19.71 2.17 3.16
CA GLU A 71 20.82 2.66 2.32
C GLU A 71 20.83 1.99 0.95
N THR A 72 20.64 0.68 0.90
CA THR A 72 20.85 -0.13 -0.30
C THR A 72 19.56 -0.70 -0.89
N GLY A 73 18.51 -0.79 -0.10
CA GLY A 73 17.19 -1.33 -0.46
C GLY A 73 16.16 -0.29 -0.87
N LEU A 74 14.91 -0.59 -0.61
CA LEU A 74 13.78 0.34 -0.77
C LEU A 74 13.54 1.18 0.50
N GLY A 75 14.03 0.76 1.68
CA GLY A 75 13.75 1.39 2.94
C GLY A 75 12.26 1.37 3.31
N LEU A 76 11.57 0.23 3.08
CA LEU A 76 10.15 0.13 3.40
C LEU A 76 9.93 0.10 4.91
N ASP A 77 8.89 0.81 5.37
CA ASP A 77 8.49 0.86 6.78
C ASP A 77 7.70 -0.38 7.20
N VAL A 78 6.74 -0.80 6.35
CA VAL A 78 5.68 -1.76 6.70
C VAL A 78 5.96 -3.14 6.13
N TYR A 79 5.94 -4.15 7.00
CA TYR A 79 5.79 -5.56 6.65
C TYR A 79 4.34 -5.99 6.91
N ARG A 80 3.56 -6.26 5.85
CA ARG A 80 2.17 -6.74 5.98
C ARG A 80 2.17 -8.26 6.02
N TYR A 81 2.09 -8.84 7.23
CA TYR A 81 2.16 -10.27 7.49
C TYR A 81 0.83 -10.96 7.25
N ASN A 82 0.82 -12.01 6.40
CA ASN A 82 -0.38 -12.80 6.12
C ASN A 82 -0.60 -13.90 7.17
N ILE A 83 -1.63 -13.77 8.01
CA ILE A 83 -2.08 -14.84 8.89
C ILE A 83 -2.95 -15.79 8.07
N GLY A 84 -2.49 -17.02 7.90
CA GLY A 84 -3.15 -18.00 7.06
C GLY A 84 -4.45 -18.56 7.64
N GLY A 85 -5.41 -18.86 6.76
CA GLY A 85 -6.68 -19.54 7.08
C GLY A 85 -6.57 -21.06 7.21
N GLY A 86 -5.35 -21.65 7.04
CA GLY A 86 -5.10 -23.07 7.27
C GLY A 86 -5.41 -23.99 6.09
N GLU A 87 -5.49 -23.48 4.87
CA GLU A 87 -5.78 -24.33 3.70
C GLU A 87 -4.66 -25.33 3.38
N LYS A 88 -3.46 -25.15 3.91
CA LYS A 88 -2.37 -26.13 3.80
C LYS A 88 -2.65 -27.41 4.61
N GLU A 89 -3.28 -27.27 5.77
CA GLU A 89 -3.71 -28.37 6.64
C GLU A 89 -5.10 -28.90 6.29
N ASN A 90 -5.88 -28.20 5.50
CA ASN A 90 -7.23 -28.61 5.13
C ASN A 90 -7.20 -29.79 4.13
N PRO A 91 -7.61 -31.02 4.52
CA PRO A 91 -7.56 -32.17 3.63
C PRO A 91 -8.51 -32.07 2.42
N ASN A 92 -9.46 -31.15 2.48
CA ASN A 92 -10.47 -30.92 1.45
C ASN A 92 -10.25 -29.60 0.72
N THR A 93 -9.04 -29.02 0.79
CA THR A 93 -8.76 -27.71 0.17
C THR A 93 -9.18 -27.63 -1.28
N ARG A 94 -9.79 -26.50 -1.66
CA ARG A 94 -10.21 -26.19 -3.04
C ARG A 94 -9.20 -25.29 -3.77
N ILE A 95 -8.16 -24.84 -3.07
CA ILE A 95 -7.12 -23.99 -3.66
C ILE A 95 -6.21 -24.85 -4.53
N TRP A 96 -6.21 -24.59 -5.84
CA TRP A 96 -5.40 -25.35 -6.79
C TRP A 96 -3.91 -25.00 -6.75
N ASP A 97 -3.58 -23.74 -6.43
CA ASP A 97 -2.19 -23.30 -6.30
C ASP A 97 -1.63 -23.66 -4.92
N VAL A 98 -0.75 -24.65 -4.89
CA VAL A 98 -0.15 -25.14 -3.65
C VAL A 98 0.68 -24.08 -2.91
N ASN A 99 1.25 -23.10 -3.63
CA ASN A 99 2.04 -22.03 -3.05
C ASN A 99 1.17 -20.96 -2.37
N ARG A 100 -0.13 -20.95 -2.65
CA ARG A 100 -1.12 -20.05 -2.03
C ARG A 100 -1.92 -20.70 -0.90
N ARG A 101 -1.62 -21.97 -0.57
CA ARG A 101 -2.17 -22.64 0.62
C ARG A 101 -1.34 -22.24 1.81
N THR A 102 -1.92 -21.51 2.75
CA THR A 102 -1.19 -21.01 3.92
C THR A 102 -1.29 -21.95 5.10
N GLU A 103 -0.24 -21.99 5.92
CA GLU A 103 -0.28 -22.60 7.26
C GLU A 103 -1.11 -21.72 8.20
N SER A 104 -1.68 -22.33 9.24
CA SER A 104 -2.32 -21.61 10.33
C SER A 104 -1.57 -21.88 11.64
N PHE A 105 -1.62 -20.90 12.55
CA PHE A 105 -1.22 -21.08 13.95
C PHE A 105 -2.26 -21.86 14.78
N TYR A 106 -3.39 -22.28 14.17
CA TYR A 106 -4.49 -22.96 14.84
C TYR A 106 -4.66 -24.35 14.23
N VAL A 107 -4.15 -25.35 14.91
CA VAL A 107 -4.02 -26.72 14.40
C VAL A 107 -4.89 -27.70 15.18
N LEU A 108 -5.39 -28.72 14.49
CA LEU A 108 -6.16 -29.80 15.12
C LEU A 108 -5.23 -30.70 15.92
N ASN A 109 -5.44 -30.78 17.22
CA ASN A 109 -4.84 -31.83 18.06
C ASN A 109 -5.64 -33.12 17.88
N GLU A 110 -5.07 -34.09 17.20
CA GLU A 110 -5.75 -35.36 16.86
C GLU A 110 -6.10 -36.21 18.11
N GLU A 111 -5.37 -36.08 19.21
CA GLU A 111 -5.62 -36.81 20.45
C GLU A 111 -6.86 -36.26 21.16
N THR A 112 -7.01 -34.93 21.20
CA THR A 112 -8.12 -34.26 21.91
C THR A 112 -9.32 -33.97 21.03
N GLY A 113 -9.12 -33.98 19.70
CA GLY A 113 -10.11 -33.55 18.72
C GLY A 113 -10.41 -32.04 18.78
N LYS A 114 -9.53 -31.24 19.40
CA LYS A 114 -9.69 -29.78 19.53
C LYS A 114 -8.61 -29.04 18.75
N TYR A 115 -8.95 -27.84 18.32
CA TYR A 115 -7.96 -26.93 17.76
C TYR A 115 -7.21 -26.21 18.88
N GLU A 116 -5.89 -26.11 18.73
CA GLU A 116 -4.97 -25.52 19.68
C GLU A 116 -3.97 -24.62 18.95
N TYR A 117 -3.40 -23.60 19.63
CA TYR A 117 -2.39 -22.74 19.04
C TYR A 117 -1.02 -23.43 18.99
N ASP A 118 -0.43 -23.43 17.81
CA ASP A 118 0.96 -23.87 17.58
C ASP A 118 1.75 -22.77 16.88
N PHE A 119 2.46 -21.97 17.66
CA PHE A 119 3.29 -20.88 17.17
C PHE A 119 4.63 -21.33 16.59
N THR A 120 4.86 -22.62 16.40
CA THR A 120 5.99 -23.15 15.62
C THR A 120 5.69 -23.17 14.12
N LYS A 121 4.42 -23.04 13.75
CA LYS A 121 3.96 -23.01 12.37
C LYS A 121 4.41 -21.75 11.61
N ASP A 122 4.26 -21.80 10.28
CA ASP A 122 4.60 -20.72 9.35
C ASP A 122 6.06 -20.24 9.49
N ALA A 123 6.97 -21.18 9.66
CA ALA A 123 8.36 -20.91 10.05
C ALA A 123 9.11 -20.02 9.03
N ASN A 124 8.89 -20.24 7.71
CA ASN A 124 9.56 -19.46 6.69
C ASN A 124 9.04 -18.00 6.66
N ALA A 125 7.71 -17.79 6.73
CA ALA A 125 7.15 -16.44 6.75
C ALA A 125 7.54 -15.68 8.03
N ARG A 126 7.60 -16.36 9.19
CA ARG A 126 8.12 -15.75 10.43
C ARG A 126 9.60 -15.38 10.32
N ARG A 127 10.44 -16.25 9.72
CA ARG A 127 11.84 -15.92 9.45
C ARG A 127 11.97 -14.71 8.55
N MET A 128 11.13 -14.59 7.51
CA MET A 128 11.11 -13.37 6.67
C MET A 128 10.74 -12.13 7.46
N LEU A 129 9.80 -12.23 8.41
CA LEU A 129 9.47 -11.12 9.31
C LEU A 129 10.65 -10.76 10.21
N ASP A 130 11.34 -11.77 10.80
CA ASP A 130 12.55 -11.53 11.62
C ASP A 130 13.59 -10.73 10.83
N LEU A 131 13.86 -11.14 9.59
CA LEU A 131 14.81 -10.48 8.72
C LEU A 131 14.31 -9.07 8.29
N ALA A 132 13.04 -8.92 7.99
CA ALA A 132 12.49 -7.61 7.66
C ALA A 132 12.69 -6.60 8.80
N VAL A 133 12.45 -7.01 10.04
CA VAL A 133 12.69 -6.18 11.23
C VAL A 133 14.19 -5.96 11.46
N GLU A 134 15.04 -6.97 11.24
CA GLU A 134 16.51 -6.84 11.31
C GLU A 134 17.02 -5.76 10.33
N TYR A 135 16.45 -5.69 9.11
CA TYR A 135 16.87 -4.76 8.07
C TYR A 135 16.17 -3.40 8.09
N GLY A 136 15.18 -3.16 8.97
CA GLY A 136 14.63 -1.82 9.13
C GLY A 136 13.10 -1.69 9.16
N ALA A 137 12.34 -2.77 8.90
CA ALA A 137 10.89 -2.70 9.02
C ALA A 137 10.47 -2.24 10.42
N SER A 138 9.87 -1.07 10.50
CA SER A 138 9.48 -0.42 11.76
C SER A 138 8.03 -0.65 12.14
N GLU A 139 7.23 -1.21 11.23
CA GLU A 139 5.81 -1.49 11.41
C GLU A 139 5.44 -2.87 10.86
N VAL A 140 4.61 -3.58 11.61
CA VAL A 140 4.01 -4.85 11.19
C VAL A 140 2.51 -4.71 11.20
N ILE A 141 1.88 -4.93 10.04
CA ILE A 141 0.42 -5.06 9.91
C ILE A 141 0.11 -6.54 9.78
N LEU A 142 -0.69 -7.07 10.70
CA LEU A 142 -1.17 -8.45 10.66
C LEU A 142 -2.48 -8.49 9.90
N PHE A 143 -2.53 -9.13 8.73
CA PHE A 143 -3.77 -9.26 7.97
C PHE A 143 -4.12 -10.72 7.70
N CYS A 144 -5.37 -10.99 7.39
CA CYS A 144 -5.79 -12.29 6.90
C CYS A 144 -6.74 -12.16 5.70
N ASN A 145 -6.60 -13.07 4.74
CA ASN A 145 -7.51 -13.14 3.59
C ASN A 145 -8.87 -13.77 3.95
N SER A 146 -8.91 -14.60 4.99
CA SER A 146 -10.11 -15.33 5.40
C SER A 146 -10.01 -15.80 6.85
N PRO A 147 -11.13 -16.03 7.54
CA PRO A 147 -11.14 -16.79 8.76
C PRO A 147 -10.57 -18.20 8.57
N HIS A 148 -10.07 -18.78 9.67
CA HIS A 148 -9.61 -20.17 9.67
C HIS A 148 -10.71 -21.11 9.17
N PHE A 149 -10.36 -22.08 8.30
CA PHE A 149 -11.33 -22.95 7.63
C PHE A 149 -12.30 -23.66 8.59
N SER A 150 -11.86 -23.99 9.82
CA SER A 150 -12.72 -24.67 10.82
C SER A 150 -13.83 -23.76 11.39
N MET A 151 -13.74 -22.45 11.18
CA MET A 151 -14.73 -21.47 11.65
C MET A 151 -15.73 -21.09 10.56
N THR A 152 -15.49 -21.53 9.32
CA THR A 152 -16.29 -21.14 8.15
C THR A 152 -17.46 -22.09 7.91
N ALA A 153 -18.54 -21.58 7.31
CA ALA A 153 -19.73 -22.37 6.98
C ALA A 153 -19.44 -23.43 5.88
N SER A 154 -18.49 -23.12 4.99
CA SER A 154 -18.12 -24.06 3.92
C SER A 154 -17.08 -25.11 4.34
N GLY A 155 -16.43 -24.94 5.48
CA GLY A 155 -15.25 -25.73 5.87
C GLY A 155 -13.98 -25.38 5.07
N HIS A 156 -13.96 -24.21 4.41
CA HIS A 156 -12.84 -23.73 3.61
C HIS A 156 -12.54 -22.25 3.88
N ALA A 157 -11.28 -21.88 3.92
CA ALA A 157 -10.86 -20.48 3.96
C ALA A 157 -10.90 -19.81 2.58
N SER A 158 -11.26 -20.53 1.54
CA SER A 158 -11.34 -20.06 0.16
C SER A 158 -12.74 -19.56 -0.26
N GLY A 159 -13.57 -19.18 0.72
CA GLY A 159 -14.88 -18.60 0.51
C GLY A 159 -16.05 -19.56 0.62
N GLY A 160 -17.25 -19.08 0.34
CA GLY A 160 -18.50 -19.84 0.46
C GLY A 160 -18.67 -20.95 -0.57
N LEU A 161 -19.73 -21.76 -0.38
CA LEU A 161 -20.10 -22.81 -1.36
C LEU A 161 -20.64 -22.22 -2.67
N THR A 162 -21.20 -21.02 -2.60
CA THR A 162 -21.67 -20.26 -3.76
C THR A 162 -21.07 -18.86 -3.76
N PRO A 163 -20.89 -18.23 -4.95
CA PRO A 163 -20.44 -16.85 -5.05
C PRO A 163 -21.29 -15.90 -4.19
N TYR A 164 -20.67 -14.92 -3.57
CA TYR A 164 -21.30 -13.91 -2.69
C TYR A 164 -22.02 -14.49 -1.45
N ALA A 165 -21.77 -15.73 -1.08
CA ALA A 165 -22.26 -16.27 0.19
C ALA A 165 -21.29 -15.89 1.31
N SER A 166 -21.81 -15.28 2.37
CA SER A 166 -21.04 -15.07 3.59
C SER A 166 -20.55 -16.40 4.14
N ASN A 167 -19.25 -16.48 4.41
CA ASN A 167 -18.62 -17.74 4.81
C ASN A 167 -18.31 -17.83 6.30
N LEU A 168 -18.34 -16.73 7.04
CA LEU A 168 -18.21 -16.71 8.50
C LEU A 168 -19.59 -16.55 9.14
N PRO A 169 -20.15 -17.60 9.78
CA PRO A 169 -21.41 -17.49 10.51
C PRO A 169 -21.29 -16.52 11.70
N LYS A 170 -22.33 -15.73 11.97
CA LYS A 170 -22.32 -14.72 13.04
C LYS A 170 -22.02 -15.29 14.43
N GLU A 171 -22.44 -16.51 14.68
CA GLU A 171 -22.13 -17.25 15.92
C GLU A 171 -20.63 -17.52 16.10
N ASN A 172 -19.85 -17.45 15.02
CA ASN A 172 -18.39 -17.63 15.05
C ASN A 172 -17.60 -16.30 15.08
N TYR A 173 -18.26 -15.13 15.03
CA TYR A 173 -17.58 -13.83 15.06
C TYR A 173 -16.65 -13.69 16.26
N GLN A 174 -17.15 -13.98 17.47
CA GLN A 174 -16.33 -13.89 18.69
C GLN A 174 -15.15 -14.89 18.67
N ALA A 175 -15.36 -16.10 18.15
CA ALA A 175 -14.28 -17.09 18.04
C ALA A 175 -13.19 -16.63 17.06
N PHE A 176 -13.57 -15.98 15.96
CA PHE A 176 -12.63 -15.41 15.00
C PHE A 176 -11.89 -14.19 15.56
N VAL A 177 -12.59 -13.31 16.27
CA VAL A 177 -11.98 -12.19 17.01
C VAL A 177 -10.93 -12.70 18.00
N ASP A 178 -11.31 -13.66 18.85
CA ASP A 178 -10.38 -14.25 19.83
C ASP A 178 -9.17 -14.94 19.18
N TYR A 179 -9.39 -15.61 18.05
CA TYR A 179 -8.36 -16.26 17.27
C TYR A 179 -7.30 -15.26 16.79
N LEU A 180 -7.71 -14.23 16.06
CA LEU A 180 -6.75 -13.26 15.50
C LEU A 180 -6.07 -12.41 16.57
N LEU A 181 -6.83 -11.96 17.58
CA LEU A 181 -6.26 -11.16 18.66
C LEU A 181 -5.26 -11.97 19.51
N THR A 182 -5.50 -13.28 19.70
CA THR A 182 -4.52 -14.14 20.39
C THR A 182 -3.21 -14.26 19.62
N ILE A 183 -3.30 -14.34 18.28
CA ILE A 183 -2.10 -14.36 17.42
C ILE A 183 -1.40 -12.99 17.49
N ALA A 184 -2.14 -11.89 17.35
CA ALA A 184 -1.57 -10.55 17.42
C ALA A 184 -0.89 -10.27 18.77
N ASP A 185 -1.52 -10.65 19.87
CA ASP A 185 -0.96 -10.51 21.22
C ASP A 185 0.32 -11.35 21.38
N TRP A 186 0.39 -12.53 20.73
CA TRP A 186 1.61 -13.33 20.71
C TRP A 186 2.74 -12.61 19.95
N PHE A 187 2.48 -12.06 18.75
CA PHE A 187 3.49 -11.30 18.00
C PHE A 187 4.01 -10.09 18.81
N VAL A 188 3.12 -9.35 19.46
CA VAL A 188 3.50 -8.24 20.36
C VAL A 188 4.37 -8.75 21.52
N ALA A 189 4.00 -9.89 22.14
CA ALA A 189 4.76 -10.48 23.24
C ALA A 189 6.16 -10.99 22.81
N GLN A 190 6.35 -11.35 21.53
CA GLN A 190 7.66 -11.66 20.96
C GLN A 190 8.51 -10.39 20.68
N GLY A 191 7.94 -9.20 20.77
CA GLY A 191 8.65 -7.95 20.57
C GLY A 191 8.57 -7.39 19.14
N TYR A 192 7.73 -7.96 18.27
CA TYR A 192 7.52 -7.39 16.94
C TYR A 192 6.78 -6.05 17.01
N PRO A 193 7.12 -5.07 16.15
CA PRO A 193 6.49 -3.76 16.13
C PRO A 193 5.11 -3.80 15.44
N VAL A 194 4.18 -4.57 16.01
CA VAL A 194 2.80 -4.68 15.49
C VAL A 194 2.07 -3.36 15.68
N THR A 195 1.70 -2.72 14.56
CA THR A 195 1.00 -1.43 14.56
C THR A 195 -0.47 -1.55 14.25
N ALA A 196 -0.87 -2.57 13.50
CA ALA A 196 -2.27 -2.79 13.16
C ALA A 196 -2.61 -4.27 12.91
N ILE A 197 -3.91 -4.58 13.02
CA ILE A 197 -4.52 -5.82 12.56
C ILE A 197 -5.59 -5.51 11.52
N SER A 198 -5.62 -6.28 10.42
CA SER A 198 -6.59 -6.18 9.33
C SER A 198 -7.32 -7.52 9.16
N PRO A 199 -8.50 -7.69 9.77
CA PRO A 199 -9.18 -8.99 9.85
C PRO A 199 -10.03 -9.35 8.64
N ILE A 200 -10.26 -8.41 7.74
CA ILE A 200 -11.08 -8.56 6.53
C ILE A 200 -10.23 -8.21 5.33
N ASN A 201 -10.44 -8.91 4.21
CA ASN A 201 -9.79 -8.59 2.93
C ASN A 201 -10.79 -8.71 1.79
N GLU A 202 -10.93 -7.66 0.98
CA GLU A 202 -11.78 -7.58 -0.21
C GLU A 202 -13.19 -8.13 -0.02
N PRO A 203 -13.95 -7.66 0.98
CA PRO A 203 -15.23 -8.24 1.37
C PRO A 203 -16.28 -8.20 0.25
N GLN A 204 -16.16 -7.27 -0.70
CA GLN A 204 -17.11 -7.07 -1.79
C GLN A 204 -17.03 -8.15 -2.90
N TRP A 205 -15.93 -8.92 -2.96
CA TRP A 205 -15.76 -9.93 -4.02
C TRP A 205 -16.56 -11.19 -3.77
N SER A 206 -16.77 -11.94 -4.87
CA SER A 206 -17.61 -13.13 -4.88
C SER A 206 -16.91 -14.39 -4.36
N TRP A 207 -15.99 -14.28 -3.44
CA TRP A 207 -15.19 -15.36 -2.91
C TRP A 207 -15.97 -16.68 -2.78
N GLY A 208 -15.45 -17.76 -3.36
CA GLY A 208 -16.05 -19.09 -3.28
C GLY A 208 -16.13 -19.83 -4.61
N GLY A 209 -16.77 -21.01 -4.57
CA GLY A 209 -16.88 -21.93 -5.70
C GLY A 209 -16.03 -23.18 -5.54
N ASP A 210 -16.02 -24.04 -6.58
CA ASP A 210 -15.40 -25.37 -6.49
C ASP A 210 -13.89 -25.38 -6.76
N TRP A 211 -13.37 -24.32 -7.40
CA TRP A 211 -11.98 -24.23 -7.81
C TRP A 211 -11.49 -22.80 -7.74
N VAL A 212 -10.67 -22.51 -6.75
CA VAL A 212 -10.21 -21.16 -6.43
C VAL A 212 -8.69 -21.10 -6.35
N GLY A 213 -8.15 -19.89 -6.53
CA GLY A 213 -6.70 -19.66 -6.53
C GLY A 213 -6.12 -19.28 -5.16
N GLN A 214 -6.96 -18.88 -4.20
CA GLN A 214 -6.50 -18.30 -2.94
C GLN A 214 -7.58 -18.34 -1.85
N GLU A 215 -7.19 -17.99 -0.63
CA GLU A 215 -8.10 -17.69 0.48
C GLU A 215 -8.88 -16.40 0.23
N GLY A 216 -10.08 -16.29 0.77
CA GLY A 216 -10.94 -15.12 0.71
C GLY A 216 -12.28 -15.37 1.39
N CYS A 217 -12.94 -14.31 1.85
CA CYS A 217 -14.24 -14.38 2.50
C CYS A 217 -15.10 -13.18 2.12
N HIS A 218 -16.28 -13.47 1.56
CA HIS A 218 -17.25 -12.43 1.25
C HIS A 218 -17.98 -12.00 2.52
N TYR A 219 -18.19 -10.69 2.64
CA TYR A 219 -19.05 -10.06 3.63
C TYR A 219 -19.87 -8.96 2.93
N THR A 220 -21.14 -8.84 3.25
CA THR A 220 -21.90 -7.62 2.93
C THR A 220 -21.34 -6.44 3.73
N ALA A 221 -21.68 -5.22 3.32
CA ALA A 221 -21.22 -4.03 4.05
C ALA A 221 -21.66 -4.03 5.52
N ASP A 222 -22.88 -4.50 5.80
CA ASP A 222 -23.39 -4.64 7.18
C ASP A 222 -22.60 -5.68 7.97
N GLU A 223 -22.31 -6.84 7.38
CA GLU A 223 -21.54 -7.91 8.05
C GLU A 223 -20.09 -7.50 8.29
N ALA A 224 -19.46 -6.80 7.34
CA ALA A 224 -18.10 -6.28 7.50
C ALA A 224 -18.02 -5.30 8.67
N VAL A 225 -18.93 -4.36 8.74
CA VAL A 225 -18.98 -3.37 9.85
C VAL A 225 -19.27 -4.06 11.17
N GLU A 226 -20.27 -4.96 11.25
CA GLU A 226 -20.62 -5.70 12.48
C GLU A 226 -19.41 -6.52 13.01
N LEU A 227 -18.65 -7.15 12.12
CA LEU A 227 -17.45 -7.90 12.49
C LEU A 227 -16.34 -6.96 13.00
N LEU A 228 -16.09 -5.85 12.30
CA LEU A 228 -15.10 -4.85 12.74
C LEU A 228 -15.47 -4.23 14.08
N GLU A 229 -16.76 -3.98 14.37
CA GLU A 229 -17.24 -3.54 15.69
C GLU A 229 -16.91 -4.58 16.78
N CYS A 230 -17.09 -5.88 16.49
CA CYS A 230 -16.69 -6.94 17.43
C CYS A 230 -15.18 -6.89 17.73
N PHE A 231 -14.34 -6.66 16.72
CA PHE A 231 -12.90 -6.47 16.92
C PHE A 231 -12.60 -5.22 17.75
N ALA A 232 -13.17 -4.08 17.41
CA ALA A 232 -12.96 -2.82 18.13
C ALA A 232 -13.30 -2.93 19.60
N LEU A 233 -14.46 -3.51 19.94
CA LEU A 233 -14.90 -3.70 21.31
C LEU A 233 -14.01 -4.67 22.11
N GLU A 234 -13.59 -5.77 21.52
CA GLU A 234 -12.69 -6.73 22.19
C GLU A 234 -11.27 -6.17 22.35
N MET A 235 -10.75 -5.45 21.34
CA MET A 235 -9.47 -4.76 21.41
C MET A 235 -9.47 -3.69 22.51
N GLN A 236 -10.54 -2.91 22.63
CA GLN A 236 -10.73 -1.95 23.71
C GLN A 236 -10.70 -2.63 25.08
N LYS A 237 -11.42 -3.74 25.24
CA LYS A 237 -11.47 -4.54 26.48
C LYS A 237 -10.09 -5.11 26.84
N ARG A 238 -9.31 -5.57 25.85
CA ARG A 238 -7.95 -6.10 26.05
C ARG A 238 -6.89 -5.00 26.24
N ASN A 239 -7.20 -3.73 25.95
CA ASN A 239 -6.24 -2.63 25.80
C ASN A 239 -5.16 -2.98 24.79
N SER A 240 -5.55 -3.49 23.63
CA SER A 240 -4.62 -3.87 22.56
C SER A 240 -3.76 -2.68 22.14
N PRO A 241 -2.42 -2.84 22.00
CA PRO A 241 -1.52 -1.72 21.72
C PRO A 241 -1.46 -1.36 20.21
N TYR A 242 -2.19 -2.06 19.36
CA TYR A 242 -2.22 -1.92 17.91
C TYR A 242 -3.60 -1.43 17.44
N LYS A 243 -3.64 -0.87 16.23
CA LYS A 243 -4.87 -0.35 15.61
C LYS A 243 -5.68 -1.44 14.91
N LEU A 244 -6.92 -1.13 14.62
CA LEU A 244 -7.79 -1.92 13.73
C LEU A 244 -7.83 -1.24 12.37
N ASN A 245 -7.41 -1.96 11.33
CA ASN A 245 -7.53 -1.58 9.93
C ASN A 245 -8.71 -2.28 9.26
N GLY A 246 -9.24 -1.69 8.23
CA GLY A 246 -10.30 -2.27 7.40
C GLY A 246 -11.21 -1.20 6.77
N PRO A 247 -12.20 -1.65 5.97
CA PRO A 247 -12.54 -3.04 5.63
C PRO A 247 -11.75 -3.65 4.47
N GLU A 248 -10.68 -3.02 3.98
CA GLU A 248 -9.83 -3.51 2.88
C GLU A 248 -10.62 -3.76 1.60
N ASN A 249 -11.39 -2.76 1.17
CA ASN A 249 -12.10 -2.86 -0.10
C ASN A 249 -11.13 -3.00 -1.26
N GLY A 250 -11.39 -3.91 -2.21
CA GLY A 250 -10.55 -4.11 -3.39
C GLY A 250 -10.53 -2.92 -4.34
N GLU A 251 -11.57 -2.07 -4.30
CA GLU A 251 -11.64 -0.82 -5.05
C GLU A 251 -12.53 0.22 -4.36
N LEU A 252 -12.25 1.50 -4.62
CA LEU A 252 -13.06 2.64 -4.19
C LEU A 252 -13.88 3.24 -5.34
N SER A 253 -14.67 2.42 -6.03
CA SER A 253 -15.65 2.92 -6.99
C SER A 253 -17.02 3.14 -6.35
N PRO A 254 -17.89 4.00 -6.96
CA PRO A 254 -19.24 4.23 -6.44
C PRO A 254 -20.08 2.97 -6.25
N ALA A 255 -19.76 1.87 -6.94
CA ALA A 255 -20.44 0.59 -6.78
C ALA A 255 -20.29 -0.01 -5.38
N TYR A 256 -19.24 0.37 -4.66
CA TYR A 256 -18.91 -0.17 -3.34
C TYR A 256 -18.86 0.89 -2.22
N TYR A 257 -19.35 2.12 -2.48
CA TYR A 257 -19.41 3.17 -1.46
C TYR A 257 -20.28 2.79 -0.25
N GLU A 258 -21.15 1.78 -0.38
CA GLU A 258 -21.92 1.27 0.74
C GLU A 258 -21.02 0.84 1.91
N TYR A 259 -19.85 0.26 1.65
CA TYR A 259 -18.89 -0.11 2.71
C TYR A 259 -18.36 1.12 3.44
N ILE A 260 -18.04 2.20 2.70
CA ILE A 260 -17.59 3.47 3.29
C ILE A 260 -18.73 4.09 4.12
N ASP A 261 -19.94 4.15 3.55
CA ASP A 261 -21.10 4.79 4.20
C ASP A 261 -21.46 4.08 5.51
N LYS A 262 -21.43 2.73 5.52
CA LYS A 262 -21.68 1.92 6.71
C LYS A 262 -20.57 2.07 7.76
N PHE A 263 -19.31 2.07 7.32
CA PHE A 263 -18.17 2.31 8.20
C PHE A 263 -18.27 3.68 8.88
N PHE A 264 -18.56 4.73 8.12
CA PHE A 264 -18.73 6.09 8.66
C PHE A 264 -19.97 6.26 9.54
N ALA A 265 -21.00 5.44 9.35
CA ALA A 265 -22.21 5.47 10.17
C ALA A 265 -22.03 4.74 11.51
N SER A 266 -21.00 3.91 11.68
CA SER A 266 -20.73 3.21 12.93
C SER A 266 -20.09 4.14 13.97
N GLU A 267 -20.79 4.47 15.04
CA GLU A 267 -20.23 5.25 16.15
C GLU A 267 -19.03 4.53 16.80
N ILE A 268 -19.10 3.20 16.91
CA ILE A 268 -18.02 2.38 17.50
C ILE A 268 -16.74 2.49 16.68
N LEU A 269 -16.85 2.31 15.35
CA LEU A 269 -15.67 2.38 14.49
C LEU A 269 -15.12 3.80 14.39
N MET A 270 -16.00 4.81 14.40
CA MET A 270 -15.59 6.21 14.35
C MET A 270 -14.90 6.70 15.62
N ASP A 271 -15.22 6.10 16.76
CA ASP A 271 -14.53 6.36 18.03
C ASP A 271 -13.20 5.58 18.14
N PHE A 272 -13.07 4.47 17.41
CA PHE A 272 -11.94 3.56 17.53
C PHE A 272 -10.91 3.68 16.41
N CYS A 273 -11.35 3.90 15.15
CA CYS A 273 -10.50 3.92 13.96
C CYS A 273 -10.25 5.35 13.47
N ASP A 274 -9.00 5.68 13.17
CA ASP A 274 -8.59 6.92 12.49
C ASP A 274 -8.19 6.69 11.03
N THR A 275 -8.30 5.45 10.54
CA THR A 275 -7.82 5.00 9.24
C THR A 275 -8.88 4.10 8.57
N TYR A 276 -9.04 4.27 7.27
CA TYR A 276 -9.79 3.39 6.39
C TYR A 276 -8.81 2.76 5.41
N SER A 277 -8.60 1.45 5.50
CA SER A 277 -7.70 0.71 4.62
C SER A 277 -8.46 0.19 3.40
N THR A 278 -7.85 0.33 2.22
CA THR A 278 -8.45 -0.02 0.94
C THR A 278 -7.39 -0.36 -0.09
N HIS A 279 -7.80 -1.07 -1.15
CA HIS A 279 -7.00 -1.32 -2.33
C HIS A 279 -7.34 -0.36 -3.46
N SER A 280 -6.52 -0.31 -4.49
CA SER A 280 -6.69 0.58 -5.65
C SER A 280 -6.91 -0.19 -6.96
N TYR A 281 -7.41 -1.44 -6.89
CA TYR A 281 -7.68 -2.26 -8.07
C TYR A 281 -8.84 -1.74 -8.90
N TRP A 282 -8.84 -2.04 -10.18
CA TRP A 282 -9.92 -1.81 -11.16
C TRP A 282 -10.30 -0.35 -11.42
N ILE A 283 -9.68 0.58 -10.68
CA ILE A 283 -9.80 2.04 -10.91
C ILE A 283 -8.49 2.64 -11.43
N ASP A 284 -7.58 1.81 -11.92
CA ASP A 284 -6.34 2.21 -12.57
C ASP A 284 -6.63 3.19 -13.70
N ASN A 285 -5.95 4.33 -13.69
CA ASN A 285 -6.12 5.41 -14.66
C ASN A 285 -7.56 5.99 -14.78
N LYS A 286 -8.46 5.66 -13.85
CA LYS A 286 -9.78 6.29 -13.73
C LYS A 286 -9.69 7.47 -12.76
N LEU A 287 -9.04 8.54 -13.23
CA LEU A 287 -8.69 9.70 -12.41
C LEU A 287 -9.90 10.35 -11.72
N ASP A 288 -11.03 10.43 -12.41
CA ASP A 288 -12.30 10.95 -11.89
C ASP A 288 -12.86 10.12 -10.75
N LEU A 289 -12.75 8.79 -10.81
CA LEU A 289 -13.19 7.91 -9.72
C LEU A 289 -12.30 8.04 -8.50
N LYS A 290 -10.97 8.08 -8.67
CA LYS A 290 -10.03 8.29 -7.56
C LYS A 290 -10.22 9.65 -6.91
N ALA A 291 -10.37 10.71 -7.71
CA ALA A 291 -10.65 12.06 -7.20
C ALA A 291 -11.97 12.11 -6.42
N ALA A 292 -13.05 11.52 -6.97
CA ALA A 292 -14.35 11.46 -6.29
C ALA A 292 -14.30 10.70 -4.95
N ALA A 293 -13.56 9.59 -4.90
CA ALA A 293 -13.36 8.85 -3.66
C ALA A 293 -12.62 9.72 -2.62
N GLY A 294 -11.48 10.32 -2.99
CA GLY A 294 -10.75 11.22 -2.10
C GLY A 294 -11.58 12.43 -1.64
N GLU A 295 -12.39 13.02 -2.52
CA GLU A 295 -13.31 14.10 -2.17
C GLU A 295 -14.40 13.65 -1.17
N LYS A 296 -14.92 12.43 -1.32
CA LYS A 296 -15.90 11.87 -0.37
C LYS A 296 -15.31 11.83 1.05
N PHE A 297 -14.09 11.32 1.22
CA PHE A 297 -13.43 11.29 2.54
C PHE A 297 -13.20 12.72 3.07
N ARG A 298 -12.62 13.60 2.27
CA ARG A 298 -12.34 15.00 2.69
C ARG A 298 -13.59 15.77 3.09
N ASN A 299 -14.73 15.49 2.46
CA ASN A 299 -15.99 16.19 2.71
C ASN A 299 -16.78 15.59 3.88
N GLU A 300 -16.81 14.26 4.01
CA GLU A 300 -17.65 13.57 5.00
C GLU A 300 -16.88 13.30 6.30
N ARG A 301 -15.63 12.86 6.19
CA ARG A 301 -14.80 12.47 7.34
C ARG A 301 -13.33 12.88 7.12
N PRO A 302 -13.02 14.19 7.19
CA PRO A 302 -11.65 14.71 7.01
C PRO A 302 -10.69 14.28 8.14
N ASP A 303 -11.21 13.68 9.19
CA ASP A 303 -10.50 13.09 10.32
C ASP A 303 -10.08 11.64 10.10
N VAL A 304 -10.64 10.96 9.09
CA VAL A 304 -10.28 9.58 8.71
C VAL A 304 -9.27 9.60 7.57
N LYS A 305 -8.14 8.95 7.78
CA LYS A 305 -7.07 8.78 6.80
C LYS A 305 -7.39 7.66 5.84
N ILE A 306 -6.85 7.71 4.63
CA ILE A 306 -6.92 6.62 3.67
C ILE A 306 -5.56 5.93 3.60
N GLU A 307 -5.52 4.65 3.92
CA GLU A 307 -4.38 3.78 3.68
C GLU A 307 -4.62 2.97 2.41
N MET A 308 -3.78 3.14 1.40
CA MET A 308 -3.78 2.28 0.22
C MET A 308 -2.90 1.07 0.51
N SER A 309 -3.55 0.03 1.07
CA SER A 309 -2.90 -1.12 1.71
C SER A 309 -2.50 -2.22 0.73
N GLU A 310 -2.94 -2.14 -0.55
CA GLU A 310 -2.65 -3.18 -1.52
C GLU A 310 -2.86 -2.74 -2.96
N TRP A 311 -1.84 -2.94 -3.80
CA TRP A 311 -1.95 -2.83 -5.25
C TRP A 311 -0.85 -3.62 -5.97
N CYS A 312 -1.22 -4.29 -7.07
CA CYS A 312 -0.35 -4.75 -8.14
C CYS A 312 -1.06 -4.62 -9.49
N GLU A 313 -0.36 -4.81 -10.60
CA GLU A 313 -0.99 -4.78 -11.92
C GLU A 313 -1.87 -6.02 -12.14
N LEU A 314 -3.19 -5.83 -12.26
CA LEU A 314 -4.17 -6.87 -12.52
C LEU A 314 -5.12 -6.50 -13.69
N PRO A 315 -5.24 -7.32 -14.75
CA PRO A 315 -4.35 -8.46 -15.05
C PRO A 315 -2.94 -8.00 -15.43
N LEU A 316 -1.94 -8.82 -15.20
CA LEU A 316 -0.57 -8.55 -15.63
C LEU A 316 -0.50 -8.56 -17.16
N THR A 317 -0.37 -7.39 -17.76
CA THR A 317 -0.38 -7.19 -19.22
C THR A 317 0.92 -6.60 -19.74
N ILE A 318 1.70 -5.92 -18.89
CA ILE A 318 2.94 -5.29 -19.23
C ILE A 318 4.10 -6.22 -18.84
N ASP A 319 5.08 -6.36 -19.72
CA ASP A 319 6.30 -7.12 -19.40
C ASP A 319 7.02 -6.48 -18.21
N SER A 320 7.11 -7.19 -17.12
CA SER A 320 7.70 -6.73 -15.85
C SER A 320 9.17 -6.31 -15.96
N THR A 321 9.87 -6.79 -16.99
CA THR A 321 11.28 -6.48 -17.24
C THR A 321 11.47 -5.16 -18.00
N THR A 322 10.40 -4.56 -18.49
CA THR A 322 10.47 -3.30 -19.26
C THR A 322 10.23 -2.08 -18.37
N ILE A 323 10.72 -0.93 -18.81
CA ILE A 323 10.48 0.36 -18.13
C ILE A 323 8.98 0.69 -18.05
N ASP A 324 8.17 0.23 -19.00
CA ASP A 324 6.73 0.52 -19.02
C ASP A 324 6.01 -0.02 -17.80
N SER A 325 6.44 -1.18 -17.25
CA SER A 325 5.87 -1.72 -16.00
C SER A 325 6.17 -0.81 -14.80
N GLY A 326 7.37 -0.24 -14.74
CA GLY A 326 7.74 0.73 -13.71
C GLY A 326 6.99 2.06 -13.85
N LEU A 327 6.86 2.56 -15.09
CA LEU A 327 6.07 3.78 -15.35
C LEU A 327 4.61 3.60 -14.96
N TYR A 328 4.02 2.43 -15.26
CA TYR A 328 2.64 2.14 -14.91
C TYR A 328 2.42 2.21 -13.40
N MET A 329 3.25 1.49 -12.61
CA MET A 329 3.19 1.53 -11.15
C MET A 329 3.39 2.95 -10.60
N ALA A 330 4.40 3.69 -11.09
CA ALA A 330 4.66 5.05 -10.64
C ALA A 330 3.48 5.99 -10.90
N ASN A 331 2.79 5.84 -12.04
CA ASN A 331 1.57 6.60 -12.32
C ASN A 331 0.44 6.28 -11.35
N ILE A 332 0.25 5.00 -10.98
CA ILE A 332 -0.77 4.60 -9.99
C ILE A 332 -0.43 5.18 -8.62
N MET A 333 0.82 5.09 -8.18
CA MET A 333 1.27 5.71 -6.92
C MET A 333 0.98 7.22 -6.89
N ILE A 334 1.31 7.95 -7.97
CA ILE A 334 1.02 9.38 -8.08
C ILE A 334 -0.49 9.65 -7.98
N GLN A 335 -1.32 8.85 -8.63
CA GLN A 335 -2.78 9.00 -8.58
C GLN A 335 -3.32 8.77 -7.16
N ASP A 336 -2.86 7.72 -6.48
CA ASP A 336 -3.32 7.40 -5.12
C ASP A 336 -2.86 8.47 -4.11
N LEU A 337 -1.64 8.96 -4.25
CA LEU A 337 -1.11 10.01 -3.37
C LEU A 337 -1.80 11.35 -3.60
N ASN A 338 -2.02 11.75 -4.86
CA ASN A 338 -2.56 13.09 -5.17
C ASN A 338 -4.09 13.15 -5.14
N LEU A 339 -4.78 12.17 -5.74
CA LEU A 339 -6.22 12.22 -5.96
C LEU A 339 -6.99 11.57 -4.82
N LEU A 340 -6.57 10.36 -4.44
CA LEU A 340 -7.16 9.65 -3.32
C LEU A 340 -6.76 10.32 -1.99
N GLY A 341 -5.52 10.80 -1.87
CA GLY A 341 -4.98 11.37 -0.65
C GLY A 341 -4.46 10.30 0.31
N ALA A 342 -3.93 9.20 -0.24
CA ALA A 342 -3.40 8.11 0.55
C ALA A 342 -2.23 8.56 1.45
N VAL A 343 -2.29 8.22 2.73
CA VAL A 343 -1.22 8.49 3.70
C VAL A 343 -0.16 7.39 3.73
N SER A 344 -0.50 6.19 3.27
CA SER A 344 0.38 5.02 3.15
C SER A 344 0.14 4.35 1.81
N TRP A 345 1.18 3.72 1.25
CA TRP A 345 1.06 2.96 0.00
C TRP A 345 1.81 1.64 0.09
N GLN A 346 1.13 0.52 -0.22
CA GLN A 346 1.70 -0.82 -0.09
C GLN A 346 1.52 -1.61 -1.40
N SER A 347 2.62 -2.22 -1.86
CA SER A 347 2.58 -3.19 -2.96
C SER A 347 1.95 -4.50 -2.46
N TRP A 348 1.10 -5.14 -3.30
CA TRP A 348 0.49 -6.42 -2.94
C TRP A 348 1.53 -7.45 -2.58
N THR A 349 2.56 -7.63 -3.41
CA THR A 349 3.58 -8.66 -3.18
C THR A 349 4.96 -8.15 -3.59
N ALA A 350 5.99 -8.62 -2.89
CA ALA A 350 7.37 -8.30 -3.25
C ALA A 350 7.94 -9.30 -4.27
N VAL A 351 7.74 -10.59 -4.03
CA VAL A 351 8.38 -11.66 -4.81
C VAL A 351 7.34 -12.51 -5.54
N ASN A 352 7.04 -12.13 -6.76
CA ASN A 352 6.16 -12.86 -7.67
C ASN A 352 6.21 -12.17 -9.05
N GLY A 353 5.62 -12.77 -10.10
CA GLY A 353 5.56 -12.20 -11.45
C GLY A 353 4.85 -10.84 -11.52
N ASP A 354 3.86 -10.59 -10.66
CA ASP A 354 3.17 -9.32 -10.47
C ASP A 354 3.79 -8.43 -9.39
N GLY A 355 4.84 -8.89 -8.71
CA GLY A 355 5.56 -8.20 -7.65
C GLY A 355 6.68 -7.27 -8.13
N LEU A 356 7.62 -7.01 -7.23
CA LEU A 356 8.78 -6.14 -7.43
C LEU A 356 10.00 -6.92 -7.98
N MET A 357 10.03 -8.23 -7.72
CA MET A 357 11.07 -9.17 -8.13
C MET A 357 10.52 -10.59 -8.24
N GLU A 358 11.25 -11.49 -8.87
CA GLU A 358 10.86 -12.89 -9.02
C GLU A 358 12.09 -13.81 -9.16
N PHE A 359 11.99 -15.05 -8.69
CA PHE A 359 12.96 -16.08 -9.02
C PHE A 359 12.69 -16.66 -10.41
N ARG A 360 13.66 -16.53 -11.31
CA ARG A 360 13.68 -17.15 -12.64
C ARG A 360 14.91 -18.00 -12.79
N ASP A 361 14.74 -19.27 -13.10
CA ASP A 361 15.84 -20.23 -13.24
C ASP A 361 16.79 -20.28 -12.03
N GLY A 362 16.26 -19.99 -10.83
CA GLY A 362 17.04 -19.97 -9.57
C GLY A 362 17.78 -18.66 -9.29
N GLU A 363 17.65 -17.65 -10.13
CA GLU A 363 18.22 -16.32 -9.94
C GLU A 363 17.13 -15.29 -9.58
N LEU A 364 17.41 -14.41 -8.64
CA LEU A 364 16.50 -13.31 -8.25
C LEU A 364 16.59 -12.19 -9.29
N VAL A 365 15.52 -12.01 -10.05
CA VAL A 365 15.39 -10.95 -11.07
C VAL A 365 14.63 -9.78 -10.48
N ILE A 366 15.25 -8.60 -10.46
CA ILE A 366 14.64 -7.36 -9.97
C ILE A 366 13.96 -6.65 -11.13
N TYR A 367 12.68 -6.29 -10.96
CA TYR A 367 11.88 -5.65 -11.99
C TYR A 367 11.98 -4.13 -11.99
N ASN A 368 11.56 -3.50 -13.09
CA ASN A 368 11.50 -2.04 -13.16
C ASN A 368 10.53 -1.44 -12.14
N ARG A 369 9.52 -2.18 -11.69
CA ARG A 369 8.61 -1.78 -10.60
C ARG A 369 9.34 -1.55 -9.27
N TYR A 370 10.36 -2.34 -8.97
CA TYR A 370 11.23 -2.12 -7.80
C TYR A 370 11.89 -0.73 -7.85
N TYR A 371 12.48 -0.38 -9.00
CA TYR A 371 13.14 0.91 -9.15
C TYR A 371 12.14 2.06 -9.23
N ALA A 372 10.96 1.83 -9.80
CA ALA A 372 9.85 2.79 -9.73
C ALA A 372 9.46 3.08 -8.29
N TYR A 373 9.27 2.03 -7.47
CA TYR A 373 8.97 2.18 -6.05
C TYR A 373 10.08 2.95 -5.31
N LYS A 374 11.35 2.65 -5.62
CA LYS A 374 12.52 3.31 -5.03
C LYS A 374 12.50 4.83 -5.20
N HIS A 375 11.97 5.33 -6.31
CA HIS A 375 11.81 6.77 -6.56
C HIS A 375 10.88 7.48 -5.57
N PHE A 376 10.05 6.73 -4.86
CA PHE A 376 9.18 7.26 -3.81
C PHE A 376 9.75 6.92 -2.43
N SER A 377 9.96 5.65 -2.13
CA SER A 377 10.25 5.17 -0.79
C SER A 377 11.58 5.63 -0.21
N GLN A 378 12.59 5.86 -1.06
CA GLN A 378 13.90 6.34 -0.63
C GLN A 378 13.96 7.85 -0.38
N PHE A 379 12.93 8.62 -0.78
CA PHE A 379 13.00 10.08 -0.76
C PHE A 379 11.84 10.73 -0.01
N ILE A 380 10.65 10.11 -0.03
CA ILE A 380 9.46 10.60 0.69
C ILE A 380 9.47 9.95 2.06
N GLU A 381 9.76 10.75 3.07
CA GLU A 381 9.90 10.29 4.45
C GLU A 381 8.61 10.47 5.24
N ARG A 382 8.44 9.65 6.27
CA ARG A 382 7.37 9.82 7.26
C ARG A 382 7.32 11.24 7.80
N GLY A 383 6.12 11.82 7.86
CA GLY A 383 5.91 13.18 8.34
C GLY A 383 5.98 14.26 7.26
N MET A 384 6.46 13.94 6.04
CA MET A 384 6.38 14.87 4.93
C MET A 384 4.93 15.12 4.52
N THR A 385 4.64 16.35 4.13
CA THR A 385 3.31 16.75 3.66
C THR A 385 3.25 16.74 2.14
N CYS A 386 2.25 16.08 1.57
CA CYS A 386 1.94 16.20 0.16
C CYS A 386 1.52 17.63 -0.16
N VAL A 387 2.14 18.24 -1.17
CA VAL A 387 1.89 19.62 -1.60
C VAL A 387 1.52 19.66 -3.08
N ASP A 388 0.81 20.71 -3.48
CA ASP A 388 0.31 20.82 -4.83
C ASP A 388 1.42 21.07 -5.86
N VAL A 389 1.35 20.38 -7.01
CA VAL A 389 2.27 20.59 -8.13
C VAL A 389 1.58 21.42 -9.21
N MET A 390 2.18 22.55 -9.54
CA MET A 390 1.73 23.44 -10.62
C MET A 390 2.42 23.03 -11.92
N ASP A 391 1.65 22.71 -12.94
CA ASP A 391 2.13 22.40 -14.29
C ASP A 391 1.56 23.38 -15.30
N SER A 392 2.44 24.10 -16.03
CA SER A 392 1.98 25.08 -17.05
C SER A 392 1.29 24.42 -18.26
N PHE A 393 1.38 23.09 -18.39
CA PHE A 393 0.73 22.28 -19.43
C PHE A 393 -0.39 21.41 -18.86
N GLU A 394 -0.96 21.79 -17.72
CA GLU A 394 -2.05 21.05 -17.09
C GLU A 394 -3.13 20.61 -18.08
N GLY A 395 -3.54 19.34 -17.99
CA GLY A 395 -4.51 18.72 -18.90
C GLY A 395 -3.98 18.40 -20.31
N LYS A 396 -2.72 18.73 -20.62
CA LYS A 396 -2.04 18.39 -21.90
C LYS A 396 -0.66 17.78 -21.67
N SER A 397 -0.21 17.74 -20.44
CA SER A 397 1.09 17.17 -20.06
C SER A 397 1.09 15.66 -20.24
N GLN A 398 2.23 15.14 -20.70
CA GLN A 398 2.55 13.71 -20.65
C GLN A 398 3.45 13.36 -19.44
N ILE A 399 3.64 14.33 -18.54
CA ILE A 399 4.38 14.18 -17.30
C ILE A 399 3.36 14.09 -16.18
N ALA A 400 3.38 12.96 -15.44
CA ALA A 400 2.71 12.86 -14.16
C ALA A 400 3.66 13.29 -13.05
N SER A 401 3.14 13.88 -11.98
CA SER A 401 3.97 14.45 -10.92
C SER A 401 3.30 14.38 -9.55
N THR A 402 4.12 14.26 -8.50
CA THR A 402 3.73 14.48 -7.10
C THR A 402 4.85 15.18 -6.37
N ALA A 403 4.54 15.88 -5.30
CA ALA A 403 5.54 16.54 -4.46
C ALA A 403 5.23 16.43 -2.97
N PHE A 404 6.29 16.25 -2.19
CA PHE A 404 6.25 16.17 -0.73
C PHE A 404 7.26 17.11 -0.11
N ARG A 405 6.90 17.71 1.03
CA ARG A 405 7.75 18.66 1.73
C ARG A 405 7.85 18.35 3.22
N GLY A 406 9.07 18.36 3.76
CA GLY A 406 9.36 18.16 5.18
C GLY A 406 10.86 18.21 5.43
N ASP A 407 11.25 18.42 6.68
CA ASP A 407 12.63 18.42 7.16
C ASP A 407 13.62 19.26 6.35
N GLY A 408 13.15 20.42 5.84
CA GLY A 408 13.98 21.37 5.09
C GLY A 408 14.26 20.93 3.65
N LYS A 409 13.52 19.96 3.13
CA LYS A 409 13.61 19.52 1.73
C LYS A 409 12.24 19.39 1.06
N THR A 410 12.26 19.50 -0.26
CA THR A 410 11.12 19.21 -1.15
C THR A 410 11.52 18.10 -2.09
N VAL A 411 10.72 17.06 -2.16
CA VAL A 411 10.87 15.91 -3.07
C VAL A 411 9.81 16.04 -4.17
N ILE A 412 10.24 16.01 -5.44
CA ILE A 412 9.35 16.04 -6.60
C ILE A 412 9.61 14.77 -7.40
N VAL A 413 8.59 13.93 -7.59
CA VAL A 413 8.67 12.76 -8.47
C VAL A 413 7.95 13.08 -9.78
N LEU A 414 8.65 12.88 -10.89
CA LEU A 414 8.19 13.17 -12.25
C LEU A 414 8.25 11.91 -13.10
N VAL A 415 7.15 11.56 -13.76
CA VAL A 415 7.06 10.42 -14.69
C VAL A 415 6.83 10.95 -16.09
N ASN A 416 7.85 10.87 -16.96
CA ASN A 416 7.70 11.20 -18.37
C ASN A 416 7.17 9.98 -19.14
N ASN A 417 5.89 10.02 -19.49
CA ASN A 417 5.20 8.96 -20.24
C ASN A 417 5.41 9.07 -21.77
N ALA A 418 6.05 10.16 -22.23
CA ALA A 418 6.26 10.40 -23.65
C ALA A 418 7.35 9.50 -24.24
N GLU A 419 7.19 9.17 -25.54
CA GLU A 419 8.20 8.49 -26.37
C GLU A 419 9.36 9.45 -26.77
N THR A 420 9.38 10.65 -26.22
CA THR A 420 10.37 11.69 -26.51
C THR A 420 10.85 12.34 -25.24
N GLN A 421 12.12 12.75 -25.27
CA GLN A 421 12.69 13.60 -24.23
C GLN A 421 11.88 14.88 -24.05
N GLN A 422 11.69 15.32 -22.80
CA GLN A 422 11.04 16.57 -22.43
C GLN A 422 12.02 17.49 -21.71
N GLU A 423 12.01 18.77 -22.10
CA GLU A 423 12.72 19.83 -21.38
C GLU A 423 11.73 20.57 -20.49
N ILE A 424 11.99 20.62 -19.19
CA ILE A 424 11.15 21.36 -18.24
C ILE A 424 11.94 22.48 -17.58
N LYS A 425 11.20 23.48 -17.12
CA LYS A 425 11.70 24.54 -16.24
C LYS A 425 11.13 24.35 -14.85
N LEU A 426 11.99 24.18 -13.87
CA LEU A 426 11.58 24.20 -12.46
C LEU A 426 11.33 25.64 -12.03
N PHE A 427 10.22 25.86 -11.34
CA PHE A 427 9.89 27.14 -10.75
C PHE A 427 9.96 27.03 -9.22
N ASP A 428 11.18 27.17 -8.73
CA ASP A 428 11.48 27.19 -7.31
C ASP A 428 12.71 28.05 -7.05
N PHE A 429 12.93 28.45 -5.79
CA PHE A 429 14.08 29.25 -5.36
C PHE A 429 14.81 28.48 -4.24
N CYS A 430 15.83 27.72 -4.59
CA CYS A 430 16.53 26.87 -3.66
C CYS A 430 18.04 26.91 -3.86
N LYS A 431 18.79 26.34 -2.90
CA LYS A 431 20.24 26.41 -2.83
C LYS A 431 20.93 25.31 -3.59
N SER A 432 20.46 24.07 -3.43
CA SER A 432 21.03 22.88 -4.04
C SER A 432 19.94 21.87 -4.38
N MET A 433 20.25 20.97 -5.29
CA MET A 433 19.38 19.89 -5.67
C MET A 433 20.16 18.64 -6.05
N GLU A 434 19.49 17.52 -5.93
CA GLU A 434 19.91 16.21 -6.40
C GLU A 434 18.87 15.65 -7.35
N ILE A 435 19.30 14.93 -8.37
CA ILE A 435 18.40 14.32 -9.35
C ILE A 435 18.75 12.84 -9.49
N TYR A 436 17.77 12.00 -9.25
CA TYR A 436 17.82 10.56 -9.43
C TYR A 436 16.96 10.14 -10.63
N ARG A 437 17.34 9.10 -11.34
CA ARG A 437 16.65 8.70 -12.56
C ARG A 437 16.59 7.19 -12.75
N THR A 438 15.45 6.74 -13.29
CA THR A 438 15.30 5.43 -13.95
C THR A 438 14.86 5.66 -15.39
N ASP A 439 15.61 5.07 -16.33
CA ASP A 439 15.26 4.98 -17.73
C ASP A 439 15.73 3.62 -18.28
N LYS A 440 15.71 3.41 -19.59
CA LYS A 440 16.14 2.14 -20.21
C LYS A 440 17.59 1.72 -19.92
N ASN A 441 18.43 2.60 -19.36
CA ASN A 441 19.87 2.37 -19.17
C ASN A 441 20.31 2.39 -17.71
N ILE A 442 19.57 3.04 -16.84
CA ILE A 442 19.92 3.27 -15.44
C ILE A 442 18.72 3.06 -14.53
N ASN A 443 18.99 2.68 -13.29
CA ASN A 443 17.98 2.29 -12.30
C ASN A 443 18.15 3.11 -11.01
N CYS A 444 17.30 4.10 -10.80
CA CYS A 444 17.29 5.02 -9.67
C CYS A 444 18.69 5.54 -9.28
N ALA A 445 19.45 5.94 -10.29
CA ALA A 445 20.83 6.39 -10.13
C ALA A 445 20.88 7.92 -10.00
N GLU A 446 21.78 8.43 -9.15
CA GLU A 446 22.09 9.85 -9.10
C GLU A 446 22.71 10.31 -10.43
N VAL A 447 22.08 11.28 -11.07
CA VAL A 447 22.55 11.86 -12.35
C VAL A 447 22.99 13.30 -12.21
N TYR A 448 22.66 13.93 -11.09
CA TYR A 448 23.09 15.28 -10.76
C TYR A 448 23.07 15.50 -9.25
N SER A 449 24.10 16.16 -8.73
CA SER A 449 24.16 16.71 -7.39
C SER A 449 24.94 18.03 -7.42
N GLY A 450 24.32 19.12 -6.93
CA GLY A 450 24.98 20.42 -6.99
C GLY A 450 24.04 21.59 -6.74
N ARG A 451 24.44 22.76 -7.28
CA ARG A 451 23.63 23.98 -7.18
C ARG A 451 22.33 23.82 -7.96
N TYR A 452 21.28 24.47 -7.49
CA TYR A 452 20.00 24.50 -8.20
C TYR A 452 20.17 24.91 -9.66
N THR A 453 19.54 24.16 -10.56
CA THR A 453 19.40 24.47 -11.98
C THR A 453 17.93 24.53 -12.37
N LYS A 454 17.57 25.59 -13.07
CA LYS A 454 16.18 25.79 -13.50
C LYS A 454 15.76 24.81 -14.60
N ASN A 455 16.67 24.40 -15.48
CA ASN A 455 16.36 23.54 -16.61
C ASN A 455 16.70 22.09 -16.27
N VAL A 456 15.73 21.21 -16.46
CA VAL A 456 15.88 19.76 -16.26
C VAL A 456 15.40 19.03 -17.51
N THR A 457 16.21 18.06 -17.91
CA THR A 457 15.91 17.18 -19.03
C THR A 457 15.36 15.87 -18.48
N LEU A 458 14.15 15.49 -18.92
CA LEU A 458 13.51 14.21 -18.64
C LEU A 458 13.63 13.34 -19.89
N PRO A 459 14.41 12.25 -19.89
CA PRO A 459 14.48 11.34 -21.03
C PRO A 459 13.10 10.77 -21.40
N GLU A 460 13.01 10.23 -22.61
CA GLU A 460 11.87 9.42 -23.03
C GLU A 460 11.60 8.30 -22.02
N LYS A 461 10.34 8.00 -21.69
CA LYS A 461 9.97 6.89 -20.81
C LYS A 461 10.89 6.82 -19.59
N SER A 462 10.75 7.77 -18.66
CA SER A 462 11.63 7.85 -17.50
C SER A 462 10.90 8.27 -16.23
N ILE A 463 11.46 7.87 -15.09
CA ILE A 463 11.08 8.37 -13.77
C ILE A 463 12.23 9.21 -13.25
N THR A 464 11.96 10.40 -12.76
CA THR A 464 12.95 11.32 -12.22
C THR A 464 12.49 11.83 -10.85
N THR A 465 13.30 11.61 -9.82
CA THR A 465 13.12 12.22 -8.50
C THR A 465 14.08 13.38 -8.34
N ILE A 466 13.56 14.52 -7.96
CA ILE A 466 14.32 15.74 -7.68
C ILE A 466 14.18 16.02 -6.20
N VAL A 467 15.31 16.03 -5.49
CA VAL A 467 15.39 16.44 -4.09
C VAL A 467 15.95 17.85 -4.04
N ILE A 468 15.16 18.76 -3.51
CA ILE A 468 15.51 20.17 -3.37
C ILE A 468 15.79 20.44 -1.91
N ASN A 469 17.02 20.85 -1.58
CA ASN A 469 17.40 21.23 -0.24
C ASN A 469 17.13 22.73 -0.04
N GLU A 470 16.32 23.03 0.98
CA GLU A 470 15.96 24.39 1.38
C GLU A 470 17.10 25.06 2.17
N PHE A 471 16.96 26.34 2.50
CA PHE A 471 18.02 27.16 3.15
C PHE A 471 18.32 26.77 4.57
#